data_c539e8b5c3929c88a4cc1e82b74e894c
#
_entry.id   c539e8b5c3929c88a4cc1e82b74e894c
#
_cell.length_a   1.000
_cell.length_b   1.000
_cell.length_c   1.000
_cell.angle_alpha   90.00
_cell.angle_beta   90.00
_cell.angle_gamma   90.00
#
_symmetry.space_group_name_H-M   'P 1'
#
loop_
_entity.id
_entity.type
_entity.pdbx_description
1 polymer ?
#
loop_
_entity_poly.entity_id
_entity_poly.type
_entity_poly.pdbx_seq_one_letter_code
_entity_poly.pdbx_strand_id
1 'polypeptide(L)'
;SIADMLIMIDNGRIVFREEKDTLLDTYRIVKGDSGALTTDARKIFLYISETDFGFTGITNQISEVRSYIPNIMVERPTIEDIMLGNIGGEK
;
A
#
# COMPACT_ATOMS: atom_id res chain seq x y z
N SER A 1 7.08 -16.12 -19.92
CA SER A 1 7.04 -16.54 -18.52
C SER A 1 5.66 -17.00 -18.13
N ILE A 2 5.60 -17.86 -17.14
CA ILE A 2 4.32 -18.32 -16.60
C ILE A 2 3.85 -17.29 -15.59
N ALA A 3 2.63 -16.80 -15.78
CA ALA A 3 2.04 -15.86 -14.84
C ALA A 3 1.58 -16.60 -13.58
N ASP A 4 2.05 -16.15 -12.43
CA ASP A 4 1.60 -16.66 -11.14
C ASP A 4 0.36 -15.93 -10.70
N MET A 5 -0.69 -16.67 -10.42
CA MET A 5 -1.93 -16.13 -9.88
C MET A 5 -1.87 -16.22 -8.35
N LEU A 6 -2.15 -15.11 -7.68
CA LEU A 6 -2.22 -15.05 -6.24
C LEU A 6 -3.66 -14.83 -5.79
N ILE A 7 -4.06 -15.58 -4.78
CA ILE A 7 -5.37 -15.43 -4.17
C ILE A 7 -5.13 -15.20 -2.68
N MET A 8 -5.61 -14.10 -2.16
CA MET A 8 -5.54 -13.82 -0.73
C MET A 8 -6.89 -14.06 -0.11
N ILE A 9 -6.90 -14.86 0.97
CA ILE A 9 -8.10 -15.18 1.72
C ILE A 9 -7.92 -14.68 3.15
N ASP A 10 -8.92 -13.97 3.65
CA ASP A 10 -8.94 -13.48 5.03
C ASP A 10 -10.36 -13.63 5.59
N ASN A 11 -10.47 -14.22 6.76
CA ASN A 11 -11.76 -14.46 7.41
C ASN A 11 -12.77 -15.18 6.50
N GLY A 12 -12.31 -16.16 5.74
CA GLY A 12 -13.16 -16.96 4.85
C GLY A 12 -13.60 -16.23 3.58
N ARG A 13 -13.05 -15.04 3.31
CA ARG A 13 -13.37 -14.26 2.11
C ARG A 13 -12.15 -14.08 1.23
N ILE A 14 -12.40 -14.06 -0.08
CA ILE A 14 -11.35 -13.71 -1.03
C ILE A 14 -11.16 -12.19 -1.00
N VAL A 15 -9.96 -11.74 -0.60
CA VAL A 15 -9.61 -10.33 -0.57
C VAL A 15 -9.22 -9.85 -1.94
N PHE A 16 -8.35 -10.61 -2.63
CA PHE A 16 -8.03 -10.36 -4.03
C PHE A 16 -7.67 -11.65 -4.73
N ARG A 17 -7.76 -11.60 -6.06
CA ARG A 17 -7.37 -12.66 -6.96
C ARG A 17 -6.73 -12.00 -8.17
N GLU A 18 -5.41 -12.04 -8.26
CA GLU A 18 -4.70 -11.25 -9.24
C GLU A 18 -3.37 -11.89 -9.61
N GLU A 19 -2.86 -11.57 -10.78
CA GLU A 19 -1.53 -11.97 -11.18
C GLU A 19 -0.49 -11.27 -10.31
N LYS A 20 0.55 -12.03 -9.93
CA LYS A 20 1.64 -11.54 -9.08
C LYS A 20 2.28 -10.27 -9.64
N ASP A 21 2.60 -10.27 -10.93
CA ASP A 21 3.28 -9.12 -11.54
C ASP A 21 2.39 -7.88 -11.55
N THR A 22 1.08 -8.05 -11.75
CA THR A 22 0.13 -6.96 -11.66
C THR A 22 0.10 -6.35 -10.27
N LEU A 23 0.10 -7.20 -9.22
CA LEU A 23 0.15 -6.74 -7.84
C LEU A 23 1.42 -5.95 -7.56
N LEU A 24 2.58 -6.49 -7.97
CA LEU A 24 3.86 -5.85 -7.73
C LEU A 24 4.00 -4.54 -8.50
N ASP A 25 3.31 -4.38 -9.61
CA ASP A 25 3.33 -3.15 -10.40
C ASP A 25 2.34 -2.11 -9.88
N THR A 26 1.25 -2.55 -9.27
CA THR A 26 0.17 -1.66 -8.82
C THR A 26 0.42 -1.09 -7.43
N TYR A 27 0.97 -1.91 -6.53
CA TYR A 27 1.19 -1.51 -5.14
C TYR A 27 2.53 -0.83 -4.96
N ARG A 28 2.58 0.10 -4.00
CA ARG A 28 3.82 0.81 -3.64
C ARG A 28 3.88 1.03 -2.14
N ILE A 29 5.11 1.07 -1.63
CA ILE A 29 5.40 1.55 -0.29
C ILE A 29 5.75 3.02 -0.40
N VAL A 30 5.19 3.83 0.47
CA VAL A 30 5.42 5.28 0.50
C VAL A 30 5.94 5.67 1.88
N LYS A 31 6.99 6.46 1.91
CA LYS A 31 7.57 7.00 3.14
C LYS A 31 7.64 8.51 3.05
N GLY A 32 7.31 9.18 4.14
CA GLY A 32 7.31 10.63 4.19
C GLY A 32 7.09 11.15 5.60
N ASP A 33 6.92 12.47 5.69
CA ASP A 33 6.67 13.13 6.97
C ASP A 33 5.23 12.95 7.42
N SER A 34 5.04 12.62 8.69
CA SER A 34 3.71 12.44 9.28
C SER A 34 2.85 13.70 9.15
N GLY A 35 3.46 14.87 9.19
CA GLY A 35 2.74 16.14 9.03
C GLY A 35 2.07 16.31 7.68
N ALA A 36 2.48 15.55 6.67
CA ALA A 36 1.87 15.57 5.35
C ALA A 36 0.62 14.68 5.25
N LEU A 37 0.34 13.86 6.26
CA LEU A 37 -0.81 12.95 6.27
C LEU A 37 -2.07 13.66 6.71
N THR A 38 -2.70 14.37 5.79
CA THR A 38 -4.02 14.95 6.02
C THR A 38 -5.06 13.84 6.09
N THR A 39 -6.27 14.16 6.55
CA THR A 39 -7.37 13.20 6.59
C THR A 39 -7.66 12.63 5.20
N ASP A 40 -7.62 13.47 4.17
CA ASP A 40 -7.86 13.02 2.80
C ASP A 40 -6.73 12.14 2.28
N ALA A 41 -5.48 12.48 2.58
CA ALA A 41 -4.34 11.67 2.17
C ALA A 41 -4.38 10.27 2.80
N ARG A 42 -4.81 10.17 4.06
CA ARG A 42 -4.91 8.87 4.74
C ARG A 42 -5.86 7.92 4.04
N LYS A 43 -6.91 8.41 3.40
CA LYS A 43 -7.93 7.58 2.76
C LYS A 43 -7.43 6.82 1.53
N ILE A 44 -6.35 7.26 0.93
CA ILE A 44 -5.80 6.62 -0.27
C ILE A 44 -4.69 5.61 0.04
N PHE A 45 -4.49 5.32 1.32
CA PHE A 45 -3.62 4.25 1.78
C PHE A 45 -4.45 3.08 2.29
N LEU A 46 -3.94 1.88 2.09
CA LEU A 46 -4.52 0.67 2.67
C LEU A 46 -4.00 0.43 4.09
N TYR A 47 -2.79 0.88 4.35
CA TYR A 47 -2.12 0.71 5.64
C TYR A 47 -1.17 1.89 5.86
N ILE A 48 -1.10 2.37 7.09
CA ILE A 48 -0.15 3.42 7.49
C ILE A 48 0.39 3.06 8.86
N SER A 49 1.71 3.14 8.99
CA SER A 49 2.41 3.02 10.27
C SER A 49 3.19 4.30 10.49
N GLU A 50 3.00 4.93 11.63
CA GLU A 50 3.68 6.17 12.00
C GLU A 50 4.67 5.95 13.12
N THR A 51 5.79 6.66 13.05
CA THR A 51 6.80 6.74 14.12
C THR A 51 7.13 8.20 14.33
N ASP A 52 8.02 8.47 15.30
CA ASP A 52 8.52 9.83 15.53
C ASP A 52 9.30 10.39 14.32
N PHE A 53 9.72 9.52 13.41
CA PHE A 53 10.53 9.90 12.27
C PHE A 53 9.73 10.08 10.97
N GLY A 54 8.45 9.75 10.99
CA GLY A 54 7.61 9.87 9.81
C GLY A 54 6.64 8.69 9.68
N PHE A 55 6.16 8.47 8.47
CA PHE A 55 5.25 7.37 8.20
C PHE A 55 5.76 6.44 7.10
N THR A 56 5.27 5.22 7.14
CA THR A 56 5.36 4.25 6.05
C THR A 56 3.95 3.81 5.71
N GLY A 57 3.56 3.93 4.45
CA GLY A 57 2.23 3.55 4.00
C GLY A 57 2.28 2.56 2.84
N ILE A 58 1.22 1.81 2.67
CA ILE A 58 1.04 0.89 1.55
C ILE A 58 -0.19 1.35 0.77
N THR A 59 -0.03 1.52 -0.54
CA THR A 59 -1.10 2.03 -1.40
C THR A 59 -1.13 1.28 -2.72
N ASN A 60 -2.31 1.18 -3.31
CA ASN A 60 -2.48 0.76 -4.70
C ASN A 60 -2.93 1.92 -5.59
N GLN A 61 -2.76 3.16 -5.09
CA GLN A 61 -3.17 4.38 -5.78
C GLN A 61 -2.03 5.41 -5.75
N ILE A 62 -0.86 5.01 -6.22
CA ILE A 62 0.34 5.87 -6.09
C ILE A 62 0.18 7.21 -6.81
N SER A 63 -0.50 7.26 -7.94
CA SER A 63 -0.73 8.53 -8.65
C SER A 63 -1.53 9.50 -7.80
N GLU A 64 -2.55 9.00 -7.10
CA GLU A 64 -3.35 9.81 -6.18
C GLU A 64 -2.49 10.30 -5.01
N VAL A 65 -1.67 9.42 -4.44
CA VAL A 65 -0.78 9.79 -3.34
C VAL A 65 0.13 10.95 -3.75
N ARG A 66 0.72 10.87 -4.93
CA ARG A 66 1.63 11.93 -5.41
C ARG A 66 0.93 13.28 -5.57
N SER A 67 -0.37 13.30 -5.84
CA SER A 67 -1.12 14.53 -5.95
C SER A 67 -1.39 15.18 -4.60
N TYR A 68 -1.43 14.40 -3.51
CA TYR A 68 -1.66 14.90 -2.16
C TYR A 68 -0.37 15.17 -1.40
N ILE A 69 0.68 14.36 -1.63
CA ILE A 69 1.92 14.44 -0.87
C ILE A 69 3.10 14.51 -1.86
N PRO A 70 3.64 15.70 -2.12
CA PRO A 70 4.66 15.85 -3.17
C PRO A 70 6.04 15.30 -2.81
N ASN A 71 6.43 15.32 -1.53
CA ASN A 71 7.78 14.94 -1.11
C ASN A 71 7.75 13.58 -0.42
N ILE A 72 7.76 12.52 -1.22
CA ILE A 72 7.71 11.16 -0.71
C ILE A 72 8.81 10.31 -1.33
N MET A 73 9.20 9.28 -0.59
CA MET A 73 10.01 8.19 -1.11
C MET A 73 9.07 7.05 -1.49
N VAL A 74 9.25 6.50 -2.67
CA VAL A 74 8.42 5.41 -3.18
C VAL A 74 9.28 4.20 -3.42
N GLU A 75 8.88 3.06 -2.88
CA GLU A 75 9.59 1.79 -3.00
C GLU A 75 8.65 0.71 -3.54
N ARG A 76 9.24 -0.27 -4.20
CA ARG A 76 8.49 -1.44 -4.63
C ARG A 76 8.20 -2.34 -3.44
N PRO A 77 6.99 -2.90 -3.35
CA PRO A 77 6.62 -3.77 -2.24
C PRO A 77 7.08 -5.22 -2.47
N THR A 78 7.09 -5.97 -1.39
CA THR A 78 7.09 -7.43 -1.45
C THR A 78 5.65 -7.94 -1.44
N ILE A 79 5.45 -9.23 -1.67
CA ILE A 79 4.11 -9.83 -1.56
C ILE A 79 3.60 -9.71 -0.12
N GLU A 80 4.48 -9.86 0.87
CA GLU A 80 4.12 -9.71 2.29
C GLU A 80 3.59 -8.32 2.59
N ASP A 81 4.19 -7.28 2.00
CA ASP A 81 3.72 -5.89 2.15
C ASP A 81 2.30 -5.72 1.59
N ILE A 82 2.03 -6.32 0.43
CA ILE A 82 0.72 -6.26 -0.20
C ILE A 82 -0.32 -6.95 0.67
N MET A 83 0.02 -8.10 1.23
CA MET A 83 -0.86 -8.83 2.14
C MET A 83 -1.17 -7.99 3.37
N LEU A 84 -0.15 -7.38 3.98
CA LEU A 84 -0.32 -6.52 5.13
C LEU A 84 -1.27 -5.36 4.83
N GLY A 85 -1.13 -4.75 3.66
CA GLY A 85 -2.00 -3.65 3.26
C GLY A 85 -3.48 -4.05 3.16
N ASN A 86 -3.76 -5.31 2.89
CA ASN A 86 -5.13 -5.79 2.67
C ASN A 86 -5.76 -6.48 3.88
N ILE A 87 -5.00 -6.73 4.94
CA ILE A 87 -5.54 -7.34 6.16
C ILE A 87 -6.34 -6.32 6.99
N GLY A 88 -6.06 -5.05 6.78
CA GLY A 88 -6.56 -3.99 7.64
C GLY A 88 -5.53 -3.72 8.73
N GLY A 89 -5.71 -2.65 9.45
CA GLY A 89 -4.79 -2.25 10.48
C GLY A 89 -4.72 -0.74 10.60
N GLU A 90 -3.58 -0.24 10.99
CA GLU A 90 -3.38 1.19 11.20
C GLU A 90 -3.57 2.00 9.92
N LYS A 91 -4.15 3.15 10.08
CA LYS A 91 -4.27 4.13 9.01
C LYS A 91 -3.99 5.52 9.51
#